data_a33fcdd3e1ae833396a1fbacc7737835
#
_entry.id   a33fcdd3e1ae833396a1fbacc7737835
#
_cell.length_a   1.000
_cell.length_b   1.000
_cell.length_c   1.000
_cell.angle_alpha   90.00
_cell.angle_beta   90.00
_cell.angle_gamma   90.00
#
_symmetry.space_group_name_H-M   'P 1'
#
loop_
_entity.id
_entity.type
_entity.pdbx_description
1 polymer ?
#
loop_
_entity_poly.entity_id
_entity_poly.type
_entity_poly.pdbx_seq_one_letter_code
_entity_poly.pdbx_strand_id
1 'polypeptide(L)' 'MDNLQKAEILRQHETYCYQVCYCLIQDEQQSFQAASRALLEVARDPVFFTDTVDGQKKKVVLAAVRCITHARSDQASLQ' A
#
# COMPACT_ATOMS: atom_id res chain seq x y z
N MET A 1 13.32 -6.55 15.43
CA MET A 1 12.13 -5.65 15.49
C MET A 1 10.91 -6.48 15.82
N ASP A 2 10.15 -6.09 16.82
CA ASP A 2 8.99 -6.86 17.22
C ASP A 2 7.74 -6.47 16.42
N ASN A 3 6.66 -7.22 16.62
CA ASN A 3 5.43 -7.02 15.86
C ASN A 3 4.78 -5.67 16.14
N LEU A 4 4.93 -5.17 17.37
CA LEU A 4 4.37 -3.89 17.75
C LEU A 4 5.05 -2.74 17.02
N GLN A 5 6.39 -2.79 16.91
CA GLN A 5 7.15 -1.79 16.17
C GLN A 5 6.81 -1.82 14.69
N LYS A 6 6.66 -3.01 14.12
CA LYS A 6 6.27 -3.16 12.71
C LYS A 6 4.88 -2.57 12.45
N ALA A 7 3.94 -2.82 13.36
CA ALA A 7 2.58 -2.28 13.25
C ALA A 7 2.60 -0.76 13.29
N GLU A 8 3.44 -0.17 14.13
CA GLU A 8 3.56 1.29 14.21
C GLU A 8 4.11 1.90 12.93
N ILE A 9 5.12 1.26 12.34
CA ILE A 9 5.68 1.73 11.08
C ILE A 9 4.64 1.69 9.98
N LEU A 10 3.89 0.60 9.88
CA LEU A 10 2.81 0.47 8.90
C LEU A 10 1.74 1.52 9.12
N ARG A 11 1.41 1.78 10.37
CA ARG A 11 0.39 2.78 10.72
C ARG A 11 0.81 4.19 10.27
N GLN A 12 2.09 4.51 10.34
CA GLN A 12 2.60 5.80 9.89
C GLN A 12 2.35 6.03 8.39
N HIS A 13 2.29 4.96 7.61
CA HIS A 13 2.10 5.04 6.16
C HIS A 13 0.64 4.84 5.72
N GLU A 14 -0.25 4.54 6.65
CA GLU A 14 -1.65 4.24 6.35
C GLU A 14 -2.37 5.37 5.62
N THR A 15 -2.34 6.56 6.22
CA THR A 15 -3.03 7.72 5.66
C THR A 15 -2.50 8.08 4.29
N TYR A 16 -1.18 8.11 4.15
CA TYR A 16 -0.54 8.45 2.90
C TYR A 16 -0.88 7.43 1.81
N CYS A 17 -0.83 6.15 2.16
CA CYS A 17 -1.15 5.07 1.23
C CYS A 17 -2.60 5.18 0.76
N TYR A 18 -3.52 5.44 1.68
CA TYR A 18 -4.93 5.63 1.34
C TYR A 18 -5.13 6.83 0.43
N GLN A 19 -4.45 7.95 0.72
CA GLN A 19 -4.55 9.16 -0.09
C GLN A 19 -4.09 8.92 -1.53
N VAL A 20 -3.00 8.20 -1.71
CA VAL A 20 -2.51 7.85 -3.04
C VAL A 20 -3.54 7.01 -3.78
N CYS A 21 -4.07 6.00 -3.12
CA CYS A 21 -5.09 5.13 -3.73
C CYS A 21 -6.35 5.92 -4.08
N TYR A 22 -6.79 6.78 -3.18
CA TYR A 22 -8.01 7.57 -3.42
C TYR A 22 -7.84 8.54 -4.58
N CYS A 23 -6.67 9.17 -4.71
CA CYS A 23 -6.40 10.05 -5.84
C CYS A 23 -6.56 9.35 -7.18
N LEU A 24 -6.21 8.07 -7.24
CA LEU A 24 -6.23 7.30 -8.48
C LEU A 24 -7.56 6.60 -8.73
N ILE A 25 -8.22 6.14 -7.67
CA ILE A 25 -9.46 5.34 -7.80
C ILE A 25 -10.70 6.19 -7.61
N GLN A 26 -10.65 7.16 -6.68
CA GLN A 26 -11.77 8.05 -6.34
C GLN A 26 -12.99 7.30 -5.82
N ASP A 27 -12.76 6.22 -5.09
CA ASP A 27 -13.79 5.41 -4.43
C ASP A 27 -13.26 5.00 -3.07
N GLU A 28 -14.03 5.30 -2.02
CA GLU A 28 -13.57 5.07 -0.64
C GLU A 28 -13.29 3.60 -0.34
N GLN A 29 -14.22 2.74 -0.73
CA GLN A 29 -14.12 1.32 -0.40
C GLN A 29 -12.99 0.66 -1.17
N GLN A 30 -12.89 0.92 -2.46
CA GLN A 30 -11.83 0.36 -3.29
C GLN A 30 -10.47 0.91 -2.90
N SER A 31 -10.41 2.19 -2.53
CA SER A 31 -9.16 2.80 -2.07
C SER A 31 -8.68 2.17 -0.77
N PHE A 32 -9.60 1.91 0.15
CA PHE A 32 -9.27 1.23 1.41
C PHE A 32 -8.75 -0.18 1.16
N GLN A 33 -9.39 -0.91 0.26
CA GLN A 33 -8.95 -2.27 -0.08
C GLN A 33 -7.57 -2.26 -0.73
N ALA A 34 -7.33 -1.35 -1.66
CA ALA A 34 -6.03 -1.25 -2.33
C ALA A 34 -4.94 -0.85 -1.35
N ALA A 35 -5.21 0.11 -0.48
CA ALA A 35 -4.25 0.55 0.53
C ALA A 35 -3.91 -0.58 1.51
N SER A 36 -4.92 -1.33 1.95
CA SER A 36 -4.71 -2.46 2.85
C SER A 36 -3.83 -3.53 2.21
N ARG A 37 -4.08 -3.84 0.94
CA ARG A 37 -3.28 -4.81 0.20
C ARG A 37 -1.84 -4.34 0.04
N ALA A 38 -1.66 -3.06 -0.28
CA ALA A 38 -0.32 -2.49 -0.45
C ALA A 38 0.49 -2.58 0.84
N LEU A 39 -0.14 -2.25 1.96
CA LEU A 39 0.53 -2.33 3.26
C LEU A 39 0.88 -3.78 3.64
N LEU A 40 -0.01 -4.72 3.36
CA LEU A 40 0.29 -6.13 3.58
C LEU A 40 1.44 -6.61 2.71
N GLU A 41 1.52 -6.12 1.48
CA GLU A 41 2.60 -6.48 0.57
C GLU A 41 3.95 -6.03 1.08
N VAL A 42 4.06 -4.75 1.50
CA VAL A 42 5.33 -4.24 2.03
C VAL A 42 5.68 -4.88 3.37
N ALA A 43 4.67 -5.28 4.14
CA ALA A 43 4.88 -5.92 5.45
C ALA A 43 5.54 -7.29 5.33
N ARG A 44 5.44 -7.93 4.17
CA ARG A 44 6.08 -9.22 3.92
C ARG A 44 7.58 -9.12 3.68
N ASP A 45 8.05 -7.93 3.36
CA ASP A 45 9.47 -7.71 3.07
C ASP A 45 10.16 -7.20 4.33
N PRO A 46 11.04 -8.00 4.96
CA PRO A 46 11.72 -7.55 6.18
C PRO A 46 12.62 -6.33 5.94
N VAL A 47 13.12 -6.15 4.72
CA VAL A 47 13.97 -5.01 4.39
C VAL A 47 13.17 -3.69 4.46
N PHE A 48 11.87 -3.74 4.23
CA PHE A 48 11.02 -2.56 4.30
C PHE A 48 11.15 -1.86 5.66
N PHE A 49 11.14 -2.62 6.74
CA PHE A 49 11.15 -2.07 8.09
C PHE A 49 12.50 -1.48 8.50
N THR A 50 13.58 -1.84 7.80
CA THR A 50 14.92 -1.32 8.06
C THR A 50 15.32 -0.20 7.13
N ASP A 51 14.45 0.15 6.18
CA ASP A 51 14.70 1.21 5.21
C ASP A 51 14.47 2.58 5.83
N THR A 52 14.94 3.62 5.15
CA THR A 52 14.67 5.01 5.53
C THR A 52 13.18 5.30 5.34
N VAL A 53 12.71 6.38 5.99
CA VAL A 53 11.32 6.80 5.86
C VAL A 53 10.98 7.10 4.38
N ASP A 54 11.90 7.76 3.68
CA ASP A 54 11.71 8.05 2.25
C ASP A 54 11.65 6.79 1.42
N GLY A 55 12.53 5.82 1.69
CA GLY A 55 12.52 4.54 1.01
C GLY A 55 11.24 3.77 1.28
N GLN A 56 10.76 3.81 2.52
CA GLN A 56 9.50 3.18 2.89
C GLN A 56 8.32 3.80 2.13
N LYS A 57 8.28 5.13 2.03
CA LYS A 57 7.24 5.82 1.27
C LYS A 57 7.23 5.40 -0.19
N LYS A 58 8.40 5.33 -0.81
CA LYS A 58 8.52 4.91 -2.20
C LYS A 58 7.99 3.50 -2.41
N LYS A 59 8.34 2.59 -1.50
CA LYS A 59 7.87 1.20 -1.59
C LYS A 59 6.37 1.09 -1.41
N VAL A 60 5.80 1.89 -0.50
CA VAL A 60 4.36 1.92 -0.28
C VAL A 60 3.64 2.42 -1.53
N VAL A 61 4.13 3.50 -2.15
CA VAL A 61 3.54 4.04 -3.38
C VAL A 61 3.61 3.03 -4.50
N LEU A 62 4.76 2.37 -4.68
CA LEU A 62 4.90 1.35 -5.73
C LEU A 62 3.95 0.17 -5.51
N ALA A 63 3.82 -0.27 -4.27
CA ALA A 63 2.90 -1.35 -3.95
C ALA A 63 1.44 -0.93 -4.21
N ALA A 64 1.08 0.31 -3.85
CA ALA A 64 -0.25 0.84 -4.09
C ALA A 64 -0.56 0.87 -5.58
N VAL A 65 0.36 1.38 -6.38
CA VAL A 65 0.19 1.46 -7.84
C VAL A 65 0.02 0.07 -8.44
N ARG A 66 0.83 -0.89 -7.99
CA ARG A 66 0.71 -2.28 -8.47
C ARG A 66 -0.64 -2.88 -8.13
N CYS A 67 -1.13 -2.67 -6.92
CA CYS A 67 -2.43 -3.17 -6.50
C CYS A 67 -3.56 -2.58 -7.32
N ILE A 68 -3.50 -1.28 -7.59
CA ILE A 68 -4.51 -0.59 -8.39
C ILE A 68 -4.48 -1.08 -9.83
N THR A 69 -3.29 -1.17 -10.42
CA THR A 69 -3.11 -1.61 -11.80
C THR A 69 -3.60 -3.05 -11.98
N HIS A 70 -3.29 -3.91 -11.02
CA HIS A 70 -3.71 -5.30 -11.05
C HIS A 70 -5.23 -5.43 -10.99
N ALA A 71 -5.87 -4.65 -10.12
CA ALA A 71 -7.33 -4.64 -10.01
C ALA A 71 -7.99 -4.18 -11.31
N ARG A 72 -7.40 -3.14 -11.95
CA ARG A 72 -7.90 -2.64 -13.23
C ARG A 72 -7.74 -3.67 -14.34
N SER A 73 -6.62 -4.38 -14.34
CA SER A 73 -6.40 -5.43 -15.33
C SER A 73 -7.43 -6.54 -15.20
N ASP A 74 -7.76 -6.92 -13.97
CA ASP A 74 -8.79 -7.93 -13.71
C ASP A 74 -10.15 -7.46 -14.20
N GLN A 75 -10.50 -6.19 -13.97
CA GLN A 75 -11.74 -5.63 -14.46
C GLN A 75 -11.79 -5.58 -15.99
N ALA A 76 -10.67 -5.21 -16.61
CA ALA A 76 -10.57 -5.15 -18.06
C ALA A 76 -10.73 -6.54 -18.69
N SER A 77 -10.20 -7.58 -18.06
CA SER A 77 -10.28 -8.92 -18.61
C SER A 77 -11.67 -9.54 -18.45
N LEU A 78 -12.51 -8.98 -17.62
CA LEU A 78 -13.90 -9.45 -17.46
C LEU A 78 -14.84 -8.83 -18.48
N GLN A 79 -14.38 -7.85 -19.21
CA GLN A 79 -15.16 -7.20 -20.26
C GLN A 79 -14.83 -7.79 -21.62
#